data_21464732a2b0a0ae5478d8639b7d9407
#
_entry.id   21464732a2b0a0ae5478d8639b7d9407
#
_cell.length_a   1.000
_cell.length_b   1.000
_cell.length_c   1.000
_cell.angle_alpha   90.00
_cell.angle_beta   90.00
_cell.angle_gamma   90.00
#
_symmetry.space_group_name_H-M   'P 1'
#
loop_
_entity.id
_entity.type
_entity.pdbx_description
1 polymer ?
#
loop_
_entity_poly.entity_id
_entity_poly.type
_entity_poly.pdbx_seq_one_letter_code
_entity_poly.pdbx_strand_id
1 'polypeptide(L)'
;LNSGCIPVIDQSRNYIAGYTNDIESIVEVTIPYIVFGDHTRVLKYVPFSFAKGADGTQLIMSNDLERMPQSLFYNSLVEIDLSNYSYARHFKYLKEESILVPSKDIAQRYDKVVSQYCQSIQKNREQIRHLTEARDRLLPKLMSGEIKIN
;
A
#
# COMPACT_ATOMS: atom_id res chain seq x y z
N LEU A 1 -13.06 -9.26 -8.96
CA LEU A 1 -12.57 -9.66 -7.65
C LEU A 1 -13.18 -8.77 -6.55
N ASN A 2 -14.52 -8.90 -6.34
CA ASN A 2 -15.22 -8.05 -5.35
C ASN A 2 -15.66 -8.83 -4.11
N SER A 3 -15.27 -10.10 -3.98
CA SER A 3 -15.64 -10.94 -2.83
C SER A 3 -14.42 -11.74 -2.36
N GLY A 4 -14.03 -11.54 -1.12
CA GLY A 4 -12.91 -12.24 -0.49
C GLY A 4 -12.50 -11.57 0.81
N CYS A 5 -11.62 -12.24 1.58
CA CYS A 5 -11.11 -11.73 2.85
C CYS A 5 -9.70 -11.15 2.72
N ILE A 6 -8.94 -11.54 1.68
CA ILE A 6 -7.54 -11.16 1.48
C ILE A 6 -7.50 -9.98 0.50
N PRO A 7 -6.98 -8.81 0.88
CA PRO A 7 -6.85 -7.67 -0.02
C PRO A 7 -5.83 -7.97 -1.13
N VAL A 8 -6.18 -7.58 -2.36
CA VAL A 8 -5.29 -7.68 -3.52
C VAL A 8 -4.64 -6.33 -3.76
N ILE A 9 -3.31 -6.30 -3.81
CA ILE A 9 -2.51 -5.12 -4.12
C ILE A 9 -1.85 -5.32 -5.47
N ASP A 10 -2.11 -4.39 -6.38
CA ASP A 10 -1.57 -4.38 -7.73
C ASP A 10 -1.03 -2.99 -8.12
N GLN A 11 -0.73 -2.81 -9.40
CA GLN A 11 -0.23 -1.56 -9.96
C GLN A 11 -1.32 -0.51 -10.26
N SER A 12 -2.59 -0.74 -9.95
CA SER A 12 -3.66 0.24 -10.14
C SER A 12 -3.52 1.44 -9.20
N ARG A 13 -4.23 2.54 -9.49
CA ARG A 13 -4.27 3.72 -8.61
C ARG A 13 -5.02 3.46 -7.31
N ASN A 14 -5.96 2.53 -7.30
CA ASN A 14 -6.65 2.14 -6.09
C ASN A 14 -5.67 1.47 -5.13
N TYR A 15 -5.73 1.84 -3.86
CA TYR A 15 -4.83 1.27 -2.85
C TYR A 15 -5.03 -0.25 -2.72
N ILE A 16 -6.27 -0.71 -2.67
CA ILE A 16 -6.69 -2.10 -2.78
C ILE A 16 -7.41 -2.26 -4.11
N ALA A 17 -6.96 -3.18 -4.95
CA ALA A 17 -7.55 -3.45 -6.26
C ALA A 17 -8.80 -4.33 -6.17
N GLY A 18 -8.94 -5.11 -5.11
CA GLY A 18 -10.03 -6.03 -4.86
C GLY A 18 -9.70 -6.99 -3.73
N TYR A 19 -10.43 -8.08 -3.64
CA TYR A 19 -10.25 -9.11 -2.62
C TYR A 19 -10.27 -10.49 -3.23
N THR A 20 -9.57 -11.44 -2.59
CA THR A 20 -9.56 -12.87 -2.98
C THR A 20 -9.69 -13.76 -1.75
N ASN A 21 -10.03 -15.03 -1.97
CA ASN A 21 -9.99 -16.08 -0.96
C ASN A 21 -8.85 -17.08 -1.22
N ASP A 22 -7.98 -16.78 -2.18
CA ASP A 22 -6.82 -17.62 -2.47
C ASP A 22 -5.73 -17.43 -1.41
N ILE A 23 -5.67 -18.36 -0.48
CA ILE A 23 -4.74 -18.35 0.65
C ILE A 23 -3.29 -18.56 0.16
N GLU A 24 -3.09 -19.31 -0.92
CA GLU A 24 -1.75 -19.59 -1.45
C GLU A 24 -1.10 -18.34 -2.07
N SER A 25 -1.91 -17.35 -2.44
CA SER A 25 -1.42 -16.08 -3.00
C SER A 25 -0.95 -15.07 -1.94
N ILE A 26 -1.06 -15.39 -0.65
CA ILE A 26 -0.75 -14.45 0.43
C ILE A 26 0.76 -14.14 0.49
N VAL A 27 1.07 -12.86 0.45
CA VAL A 27 2.37 -12.30 0.85
C VAL A 27 2.25 -11.91 2.32
N GLU A 28 2.90 -12.69 3.19
CA GLU A 28 2.96 -12.37 4.61
C GLU A 28 3.85 -11.16 4.87
N VAL A 29 3.36 -10.22 5.68
CA VAL A 29 4.01 -8.94 5.94
C VAL A 29 4.41 -8.82 7.40
N THR A 30 5.68 -9.01 7.69
CA THR A 30 6.30 -8.70 8.99
C THR A 30 6.93 -7.29 9.00
N ILE A 31 7.40 -6.87 7.84
CA ILE A 31 7.94 -5.53 7.56
C ILE A 31 7.15 -4.99 6.37
N PRO A 32 6.68 -3.73 6.42
CA PRO A 32 5.89 -3.16 5.32
C PRO A 32 6.60 -3.30 3.96
N TYR A 33 5.87 -3.73 2.94
CA TYR A 33 6.36 -3.72 1.56
C TYR A 33 6.10 -2.38 0.88
N ILE A 34 7.02 -1.98 0.02
CA ILE A 34 6.76 -0.97 -0.98
C ILE A 34 6.34 -1.70 -2.26
N VAL A 35 5.17 -1.39 -2.75
CA VAL A 35 4.65 -1.94 -4.01
C VAL A 35 4.80 -0.88 -5.09
N PHE A 36 5.48 -1.23 -6.19
CA PHE A 36 5.68 -0.39 -7.34
C PHE A 36 4.98 -0.96 -8.57
N GLY A 37 4.21 -0.14 -9.24
CA GLY A 37 3.57 -0.48 -10.51
C GLY A 37 4.49 -0.21 -11.69
N ASP A 38 4.97 -1.27 -12.33
CA ASP A 38 5.95 -1.20 -13.42
C ASP A 38 5.46 -0.38 -14.64
N HIS A 39 4.15 -0.41 -14.91
CA HIS A 39 3.54 0.34 -16.01
C HIS A 39 2.88 1.66 -15.58
N THR A 40 2.49 1.76 -14.31
CA THR A 40 1.71 2.90 -13.80
C THR A 40 2.53 3.89 -13.00
N ARG A 41 3.72 3.49 -12.55
CA ARG A 41 4.61 4.23 -11.64
C ARG A 41 3.98 4.49 -10.26
N VAL A 42 2.87 3.84 -9.96
CA VAL A 42 2.21 3.97 -8.66
C VAL A 42 3.08 3.33 -7.58
N LEU A 43 3.29 4.05 -6.48
CA LEU A 43 3.93 3.55 -5.28
C LEU A 43 2.91 3.40 -4.17
N LYS A 44 2.95 2.27 -3.46
CA LYS A 44 2.11 1.99 -2.29
C LYS A 44 2.96 1.49 -1.14
N TYR A 45 2.73 2.00 0.06
CA TYR A 45 3.29 1.47 1.30
C TYR A 45 2.30 0.53 1.94
N VAL A 46 2.61 -0.77 2.04
CA VAL A 46 1.67 -1.83 2.44
C VAL A 46 2.13 -2.51 3.72
N PRO A 47 1.54 -2.17 4.88
CA PRO A 47 1.92 -2.70 6.18
C PRO A 47 1.08 -3.90 6.64
N PHE A 48 0.36 -4.56 5.77
CA PHE A 48 -0.51 -5.71 6.08
C PHE A 48 -0.36 -6.81 5.02
N SER A 49 -0.66 -8.05 5.39
CA SER A 49 -0.62 -9.19 4.47
C SER A 49 -1.64 -9.06 3.35
N PHE A 50 -1.24 -9.38 2.14
CA PHE A 50 -2.02 -9.15 0.92
C PHE A 50 -1.72 -10.20 -0.14
N ALA A 51 -2.61 -10.34 -1.10
CA ALA A 51 -2.35 -11.08 -2.32
C ALA A 51 -1.72 -10.14 -3.36
N LYS A 52 -0.59 -10.57 -3.95
CA LYS A 52 0.02 -9.82 -5.05
C LYS A 52 -0.86 -9.94 -6.30
N GLY A 53 -1.26 -8.79 -6.85
CA GLY A 53 -2.02 -8.72 -8.09
C GLY A 53 -1.18 -9.00 -9.34
N ALA A 54 -1.68 -8.55 -10.49
CA ALA A 54 -1.17 -8.84 -11.83
C ALA A 54 0.35 -8.67 -12.01
N ASP A 55 0.85 -9.25 -13.11
CA ASP A 55 2.22 -9.03 -13.62
C ASP A 55 2.52 -7.53 -13.71
N GLY A 56 3.77 -7.15 -13.43
CA GLY A 56 4.16 -5.75 -13.36
C GLY A 56 4.01 -5.11 -11.97
N THR A 57 3.50 -5.84 -10.99
CA THR A 57 3.53 -5.44 -9.58
C THR A 57 4.86 -5.86 -8.96
N GLN A 58 5.73 -4.89 -8.64
CA GLN A 58 7.02 -5.13 -8.03
C GLN A 58 6.97 -4.92 -6.53
N LEU A 59 7.59 -5.82 -5.78
CA LEU A 59 7.72 -5.73 -4.32
C LEU A 59 9.14 -5.28 -3.99
N ILE A 60 9.25 -4.18 -3.25
CA ILE A 60 10.53 -3.55 -2.92
C ILE A 60 10.71 -3.53 -1.40
N MET A 61 11.88 -3.94 -0.96
CA MET A 61 12.29 -3.87 0.45
C MET A 61 13.70 -3.29 0.56
N SER A 62 13.93 -2.57 1.65
CA SER A 62 15.28 -2.15 2.02
C SER A 62 16.10 -3.35 2.47
N ASN A 63 17.36 -3.40 2.08
CA ASN A 63 18.32 -4.40 2.53
C ASN A 63 19.10 -3.96 3.80
N ASP A 64 18.90 -2.73 4.24
CA ASP A 64 19.49 -2.16 5.46
C ASP A 64 18.44 -1.32 6.20
N LEU A 65 17.63 -1.97 7.01
CA LEU A 65 16.56 -1.31 7.77
C LEU A 65 17.06 -0.35 8.85
N GLU A 66 18.32 -0.47 9.27
CA GLU A 66 18.88 0.45 10.24
C GLU A 66 19.21 1.82 9.65
N ARG A 67 19.74 1.85 8.43
CA ARG A 67 20.14 3.08 7.73
C ARG A 67 19.06 3.57 6.76
N MET A 68 18.24 2.65 6.26
CA MET A 68 17.16 2.94 5.35
C MET A 68 15.89 2.21 5.79
N PRO A 69 15.23 2.64 6.88
CA PRO A 69 13.93 2.10 7.28
C PRO A 69 12.93 2.14 6.13
N GLN A 70 12.00 1.20 6.11
CA GLN A 70 11.08 1.03 5.00
C GLN A 70 10.20 2.27 4.73
N SER A 71 9.86 3.03 5.79
CA SER A 71 9.14 4.30 5.68
C SER A 71 9.96 5.39 4.98
N LEU A 72 11.24 5.49 5.31
CA LEU A 72 12.18 6.44 4.69
C LEU A 72 12.42 6.05 3.24
N PHE A 73 12.64 4.76 2.98
CA PHE A 73 12.84 4.25 1.62
C PHE A 73 11.63 4.56 0.73
N TYR A 74 10.42 4.29 1.22
CA TYR A 74 9.21 4.64 0.50
C TYR A 74 9.15 6.12 0.11
N ASN A 75 9.37 7.02 1.07
CA ASN A 75 9.32 8.45 0.79
C ASN A 75 10.45 8.91 -0.14
N SER A 76 11.64 8.32 -0.04
CA SER A 76 12.72 8.60 -1.00
C SER A 76 12.37 8.17 -2.42
N LEU A 77 11.67 7.04 -2.59
CA LEU A 77 11.22 6.59 -3.90
C LEU A 77 10.08 7.45 -4.48
N VAL A 78 9.22 8.01 -3.63
CA VAL A 78 8.12 8.91 -4.05
C VAL A 78 8.65 10.19 -4.69
N GLU A 79 9.80 10.69 -4.26
CA GLU A 79 10.43 11.90 -4.79
C GLU A 79 11.12 11.68 -6.17
N ILE A 80 11.26 10.44 -6.62
CA ILE A 80 11.88 10.14 -7.91
C ILE A 80 10.91 10.44 -9.05
N ASP A 81 11.33 11.33 -9.95
CA ASP A 81 10.55 11.65 -11.15
C ASP A 81 10.91 10.71 -12.32
N LEU A 82 9.99 9.84 -12.66
CA LEU A 82 10.08 8.94 -13.81
C LEU A 82 9.26 9.45 -15.02
N SER A 83 8.82 10.70 -15.03
CA SER A 83 7.94 11.25 -16.09
C SER A 83 8.59 11.28 -17.48
N ASN A 84 9.92 11.40 -17.52
CA ASN A 84 10.70 11.46 -18.77
C ASN A 84 10.79 10.13 -19.52
N TYR A 85 10.41 9.02 -18.88
CA TYR A 85 10.45 7.70 -19.51
C TYR A 85 9.07 7.36 -20.08
N SER A 86 8.91 7.52 -21.40
CA SER A 86 7.68 7.17 -22.10
C SER A 86 7.62 5.66 -22.38
N TYR A 87 6.45 5.06 -22.15
CA TYR A 87 6.04 3.71 -22.56
C TYR A 87 7.06 2.58 -22.30
N ALA A 88 7.49 2.43 -21.06
CA ALA A 88 8.49 1.44 -20.69
C ALA A 88 8.09 0.70 -19.41
N ARG A 89 8.75 -0.38 -19.11
CA ARG A 89 8.79 -0.97 -17.79
C ARG A 89 9.63 -0.07 -16.89
N HIS A 90 8.97 0.75 -16.06
CA HIS A 90 9.61 1.82 -15.29
C HIS A 90 10.48 1.30 -14.14
N PHE A 91 10.28 0.06 -13.70
CA PHE A 91 11.08 -0.52 -12.61
C PHE A 91 12.57 -0.62 -12.97
N LYS A 92 12.90 -0.80 -14.24
CA LYS A 92 14.29 -0.76 -14.70
C LYS A 92 14.93 0.60 -14.38
N TYR A 93 14.24 1.68 -14.71
CA TYR A 93 14.73 3.04 -14.48
C TYR A 93 14.75 3.40 -13.00
N LEU A 94 13.73 2.99 -12.25
CA LEU A 94 13.71 3.19 -10.80
C LEU A 94 14.95 2.58 -10.12
N LYS A 95 15.45 1.44 -10.61
CA LYS A 95 16.67 0.80 -10.07
C LYS A 95 17.97 1.51 -10.42
N GLU A 96 17.97 2.34 -11.45
CA GLU A 96 19.13 3.13 -11.88
C GLU A 96 19.22 4.47 -11.14
N GLU A 97 18.16 4.86 -10.44
CA GLU A 97 18.12 6.11 -9.68
C GLU A 97 18.92 6.02 -8.38
N SER A 98 19.49 7.15 -8.01
CA SER A 98 20.25 7.29 -6.78
C SER A 98 19.43 7.99 -5.72
N ILE A 99 19.41 7.44 -4.51
CA ILE A 99 18.75 8.03 -3.35
C ILE A 99 19.77 8.39 -2.28
N LEU A 100 19.47 9.43 -1.52
CA LEU A 100 20.32 9.85 -0.41
C LEU A 100 20.07 8.93 0.79
N VAL A 101 21.15 8.34 1.31
CA VAL A 101 21.11 7.52 2.53
C VAL A 101 21.64 8.37 3.69
N PRO A 102 20.80 8.75 4.66
CA PRO A 102 21.23 9.58 5.78
C PRO A 102 22.08 8.80 6.79
N SER A 103 22.54 9.50 7.83
CA SER A 103 23.14 8.82 8.98
C SER A 103 22.07 7.97 9.72
N LYS A 104 22.51 6.90 10.40
CA LYS A 104 21.62 6.00 11.17
C LYS A 104 20.75 6.78 12.16
N ASP A 105 21.29 7.76 12.86
CA ASP A 105 20.56 8.57 13.84
C ASP A 105 19.41 9.34 13.19
N ILE A 106 19.65 9.98 12.05
CA ILE A 106 18.62 10.70 11.29
C ILE A 106 17.55 9.73 10.77
N ALA A 107 17.96 8.60 10.21
CA ALA A 107 17.06 7.58 9.71
C ALA A 107 16.10 7.06 10.78
N GLN A 108 16.63 6.76 11.96
CA GLN A 108 15.85 6.24 13.08
C GLN A 108 14.90 7.29 13.68
N ARG A 109 15.35 8.55 13.81
CA ARG A 109 14.46 9.64 14.23
C ARG A 109 13.32 9.87 13.26
N TYR A 110 13.61 9.81 11.96
CA TYR A 110 12.61 9.91 10.91
C TYR A 110 11.59 8.77 11.02
N ASP A 111 12.07 7.52 11.07
CA ASP A 111 11.19 6.35 11.13
C ASP A 111 10.30 6.37 12.39
N LYS A 112 10.84 6.76 13.54
CA LYS A 112 10.05 6.88 14.78
C LYS A 112 8.84 7.80 14.63
N VAL A 113 8.95 8.86 13.85
CA VAL A 113 7.84 9.81 13.61
C VAL A 113 6.92 9.27 12.52
N VAL A 114 7.49 8.86 11.39
CA VAL A 114 6.70 8.52 10.20
C VAL A 114 5.96 7.20 10.35
N SER A 115 6.54 6.22 11.05
CA SER A 115 5.85 4.95 11.33
C SER A 115 4.55 5.15 12.11
N GLN A 116 4.48 6.11 13.04
CA GLN A 116 3.25 6.44 13.76
C GLN A 116 2.17 7.01 12.83
N TYR A 117 2.55 7.86 11.87
CA TYR A 117 1.62 8.36 10.86
C TYR A 117 1.14 7.24 9.92
N CYS A 118 2.04 6.37 9.49
CA CYS A 118 1.67 5.21 8.66
C CYS A 118 0.67 4.30 9.37
N GLN A 119 0.87 4.02 10.67
CA GLN A 119 -0.07 3.25 11.48
C GLN A 119 -1.43 3.96 11.61
N SER A 120 -1.43 5.27 11.83
CA SER A 120 -2.65 6.07 11.92
C SER A 120 -3.42 6.08 10.61
N ILE A 121 -2.73 6.22 9.48
CA ILE A 121 -3.32 6.14 8.14
C ILE A 121 -3.96 4.77 7.92
N GLN A 122 -3.27 3.69 8.30
CA GLN A 122 -3.80 2.33 8.15
C GLN A 122 -5.07 2.14 9.00
N LYS A 123 -5.04 2.55 10.26
CA LYS A 123 -6.20 2.49 11.14
C LYS A 123 -7.40 3.26 10.59
N ASN A 124 -7.16 4.46 10.05
CA ASN A 124 -8.21 5.27 9.44
C ASN A 124 -8.79 4.60 8.19
N ARG A 125 -7.97 3.96 7.36
CA ARG A 125 -8.44 3.20 6.18
C ARG A 125 -9.33 2.02 6.60
N GLU A 126 -8.96 1.29 7.64
CA GLU A 126 -9.79 0.20 8.19
C GLU A 126 -11.12 0.72 8.72
N GLN A 127 -11.12 1.83 9.44
CA GLN A 127 -12.35 2.47 9.91
C GLN A 127 -13.26 2.90 8.75
N ILE A 128 -12.70 3.53 7.72
CA ILE A 128 -13.46 3.91 6.52
C ILE A 128 -14.07 2.68 5.86
N ARG A 129 -13.33 1.59 5.72
CA ARG A 129 -13.84 0.34 5.17
C ARG A 129 -15.01 -0.19 5.99
N HIS A 130 -14.87 -0.31 7.31
CA HIS A 130 -15.94 -0.80 8.19
C HIS A 130 -17.19 0.09 8.17
N LEU A 131 -17.00 1.41 8.18
CA LEU A 131 -18.11 2.36 8.10
C LEU A 131 -18.83 2.28 6.75
N THR A 132 -18.07 2.11 5.66
CA THR A 132 -18.63 1.92 4.32
C THR A 132 -19.45 0.63 4.25
N GLU A 133 -18.91 -0.48 4.73
CA GLU A 133 -19.63 -1.75 4.80
C GLU A 133 -20.89 -1.66 5.67
N ALA A 134 -20.82 -1.01 6.83
CA ALA A 134 -21.96 -0.79 7.70
C ALA A 134 -23.05 0.04 7.00
N ARG A 135 -22.66 1.15 6.34
CA ARG A 135 -23.58 1.97 5.54
C ARG A 135 -24.27 1.14 4.47
N ASP A 136 -23.51 0.41 3.69
CA ASP A 136 -24.02 -0.34 2.54
C ASP A 136 -24.94 -1.50 2.96
N ARG A 137 -24.77 -2.04 4.15
CA ARG A 137 -25.67 -3.04 4.74
C ARG A 137 -26.93 -2.44 5.35
N LEU A 138 -26.82 -1.26 5.96
CA LEU A 138 -27.92 -0.65 6.71
C LEU A 138 -28.82 0.21 5.82
N LEU A 139 -28.24 0.94 4.85
CA LEU A 139 -29.00 1.88 4.02
C LEU A 139 -30.18 1.24 3.28
N PRO A 140 -30.04 0.08 2.61
CA PRO A 140 -31.17 -0.58 1.96
C PRO A 140 -32.28 -0.98 2.95
N LYS A 141 -31.92 -1.41 4.16
CA LYS A 141 -32.85 -1.83 5.21
C LYS A 141 -33.63 -0.67 5.81
N LEU A 142 -32.95 0.48 5.94
CA LEU A 142 -33.60 1.72 6.35
C LEU A 142 -34.57 2.23 5.27
N MET A 143 -34.16 2.18 4.01
CA MET A 143 -34.99 2.64 2.88
C MET A 143 -36.22 1.73 2.65
N SER A 144 -36.10 0.43 2.93
CA SER A 144 -37.22 -0.52 2.84
C SER A 144 -38.15 -0.48 4.07
N GLY A 145 -37.78 0.23 5.13
CA GLY A 145 -38.53 0.25 6.39
C GLY A 145 -38.38 -1.03 7.23
N GLU A 146 -37.45 -1.93 6.87
CA GLU A 146 -37.14 -3.13 7.67
C GLU A 146 -36.55 -2.75 9.05
N ILE A 147 -35.77 -1.67 9.07
CA ILE A 147 -35.23 -1.09 10.31
C ILE A 147 -35.80 0.32 10.47
N LYS A 148 -36.34 0.63 11.65
CA LYS A 148 -36.83 1.97 12.02
C LYS A 148 -35.85 2.60 13.01
N ILE A 149 -35.54 3.87 12.81
CA ILE A 149 -34.81 4.68 13.79
C ILE A 149 -35.87 5.26 14.73
N ASN A 150 -35.79 4.93 16.03
CA ASN A 150 -36.63 5.53 17.06
C ASN A 150 -35.99 6.84 17.52
#